data_338aefd43b36fcfa1cc53dd2c92a19bd
#
_entry.id   338aefd43b36fcfa1cc53dd2c92a19bd
#
_cell.length_a   1.000
_cell.length_b   1.000
_cell.length_c   1.000
_cell.angle_alpha   90.00
_cell.angle_beta   90.00
_cell.angle_gamma   90.00
#
_symmetry.space_group_name_H-M   'P 1'
#
loop_
_entity.id
_entity.type
_entity.pdbx_description
1 polymer ?
#
loop_
_entity_poly.entity_id
_entity_poly.type
_entity_poly.pdbx_seq_one_letter_code
_entity_poly.pdbx_strand_id
1 'polypeptide(L)'
;MAGRHWLDPLARRLLVATGQLPPPLPAALAAGPDEAVERELLALKLVQNPALRFRDAAEVRHAAALGWRLEVNVAASGDWLRLPGCPPDLVDRLIRLQREGVQWCGPGELAGALQVPPETVMVWLPVLRFARHGEPGPAQVPAPLAINQASEGLLRERLGLGPERCRRLLRERAREPFRDLADLQQRLQLPPDLAERWIGRFRYATAPGPVLPPSRRPAP
;
A
#
# COMPACT_ATOMS: atom_id res chain seq x y z
N MET A 1 -49.48 -5.81 22.09
CA MET A 1 -48.80 -4.49 22.05
C MET A 1 -47.68 -4.51 23.05
N ALA A 2 -46.45 -4.78 22.63
CA ALA A 2 -45.28 -4.80 23.50
C ALA A 2 -44.69 -3.41 23.50
N GLY A 3 -44.82 -2.69 24.65
CA GLY A 3 -44.22 -1.39 24.86
C GLY A 3 -42.69 -1.48 24.85
N ARG A 4 -42.06 -0.86 23.87
CA ARG A 4 -40.61 -0.61 23.89
C ARG A 4 -40.32 0.32 25.07
N HIS A 5 -39.78 -0.23 26.16
CA HIS A 5 -39.16 0.55 27.22
C HIS A 5 -37.92 1.27 26.65
N TRP A 6 -38.11 2.52 26.29
CA TRP A 6 -37.02 3.43 25.97
C TRP A 6 -36.42 3.95 27.27
N LEU A 7 -35.43 3.27 27.80
CA LEU A 7 -34.64 3.76 28.93
C LEU A 7 -33.76 4.91 28.44
N ASP A 8 -33.90 6.06 29.09
CA ASP A 8 -33.07 7.24 28.92
C ASP A 8 -31.56 6.83 28.92
N PRO A 9 -30.74 7.28 27.99
CA PRO A 9 -29.31 6.98 27.91
C PRO A 9 -28.55 7.25 29.22
N LEU A 10 -28.98 8.24 30.00
CA LEU A 10 -28.44 8.58 31.31
C LEU A 10 -28.76 7.49 32.38
N ALA A 11 -30.01 7.04 32.42
CA ALA A 11 -30.42 5.96 33.33
C ALA A 11 -29.67 4.66 33.02
N ARG A 12 -29.45 4.34 31.74
CA ARG A 12 -28.67 3.18 31.35
C ARG A 12 -27.21 3.26 31.76
N ARG A 13 -26.56 4.43 31.64
CA ARG A 13 -25.20 4.66 32.14
C ARG A 13 -25.08 4.46 33.64
N LEU A 14 -26.07 4.93 34.41
CA LEU A 14 -26.10 4.78 35.84
C LEU A 14 -26.24 3.32 36.29
N LEU A 15 -27.12 2.57 35.61
CA LEU A 15 -27.34 1.14 35.87
C LEU A 15 -26.12 0.27 35.53
N VAL A 16 -25.35 0.66 34.49
CA VAL A 16 -24.07 0.00 34.16
C VAL A 16 -23.02 0.35 35.22
N ALA A 17 -22.94 1.60 35.67
CA ALA A 17 -21.99 2.02 36.71
C ALA A 17 -22.26 1.39 38.08
N THR A 18 -23.51 1.06 38.38
CA THR A 18 -23.93 0.38 39.62
C THR A 18 -23.88 -1.15 39.56
N GLY A 19 -23.48 -1.72 38.42
CA GLY A 19 -23.39 -3.16 38.24
C GLY A 19 -24.76 -3.86 38.06
N GLN A 20 -25.85 -3.11 37.94
CA GLN A 20 -27.20 -3.66 37.75
C GLN A 20 -27.52 -4.01 36.31
N LEU A 21 -26.73 -3.51 35.34
CA LEU A 21 -26.77 -3.89 33.93
C LEU A 21 -25.35 -4.25 33.46
N PRO A 22 -25.18 -5.29 32.64
CA PRO A 22 -23.90 -5.61 32.06
C PRO A 22 -23.42 -4.43 31.20
N PRO A 23 -22.12 -4.14 31.16
CA PRO A 23 -21.55 -3.12 30.29
C PRO A 23 -21.99 -3.36 28.84
N PRO A 24 -22.22 -2.30 28.03
CA PRO A 24 -22.53 -2.48 26.64
C PRO A 24 -21.42 -3.32 26.00
N LEU A 25 -21.84 -4.37 25.29
CA LEU A 25 -20.92 -5.20 24.51
C LEU A 25 -20.06 -4.27 23.62
N PRO A 26 -18.74 -4.51 23.54
CA PRO A 26 -17.89 -3.74 22.65
C PRO A 26 -18.51 -3.71 21.25
N ALA A 27 -18.39 -2.59 20.54
CA ALA A 27 -19.03 -2.34 19.24
C ALA A 27 -18.80 -3.47 18.19
N ALA A 28 -17.76 -4.28 18.40
CA ALA A 28 -17.50 -5.49 17.61
C ALA A 28 -18.55 -6.61 17.78
N LEU A 29 -19.36 -6.57 18.84
CA LEU A 29 -20.43 -7.55 19.12
C LEU A 29 -21.84 -6.97 18.86
N ALA A 30 -21.94 -5.70 18.51
CA ALA A 30 -23.18 -5.04 18.12
C ALA A 30 -23.43 -5.08 16.60
N ALA A 31 -22.64 -5.85 15.85
CA ALA A 31 -22.86 -6.12 14.43
C ALA A 31 -24.23 -6.79 14.24
N GLY A 32 -25.00 -6.32 13.27
CA GLY A 32 -26.23 -6.98 12.86
C GLY A 32 -25.98 -8.43 12.41
N PRO A 33 -27.01 -9.28 12.37
CA PRO A 33 -26.83 -10.67 11.94
C PRO A 33 -26.16 -10.79 10.57
N ASP A 34 -26.41 -9.86 9.65
CA ASP A 34 -25.81 -9.85 8.31
C ASP A 34 -24.31 -9.54 8.37
N GLU A 35 -23.88 -8.57 9.19
CA GLU A 35 -22.43 -8.25 9.37
C GLU A 35 -21.66 -9.41 10.03
N ALA A 36 -22.31 -10.17 10.92
CA ALA A 36 -21.68 -11.33 11.53
C ALA A 36 -21.44 -12.44 10.49
N VAL A 37 -22.42 -12.69 9.61
CA VAL A 37 -22.31 -13.66 8.52
C VAL A 37 -21.25 -13.23 7.51
N GLU A 38 -21.22 -11.96 7.11
CA GLU A 38 -20.20 -11.44 6.18
C GLU A 38 -18.78 -11.58 6.74
N ARG A 39 -18.61 -11.33 8.03
CA ARG A 39 -17.31 -11.51 8.71
C ARG A 39 -16.89 -12.97 8.76
N GLU A 40 -17.82 -13.89 9.02
CA GLU A 40 -17.54 -15.33 9.02
C GLU A 40 -17.16 -15.82 7.62
N LEU A 41 -17.90 -15.38 6.60
CA LEU A 41 -17.57 -15.68 5.20
C LEU A 41 -16.19 -15.14 4.82
N LEU A 42 -15.83 -13.93 5.27
CA LEU A 42 -14.50 -13.38 5.04
C LEU A 42 -13.43 -14.21 5.74
N ALA A 43 -13.68 -14.67 6.99
CA ALA A 43 -12.75 -15.53 7.71
C ALA A 43 -12.46 -16.83 6.93
N LEU A 44 -13.51 -17.49 6.41
CA LEU A 44 -13.37 -18.69 5.59
C LEU A 44 -12.57 -18.41 4.30
N LYS A 45 -12.85 -17.30 3.62
CA LYS A 45 -12.11 -16.90 2.42
C LYS A 45 -10.63 -16.66 2.70
N LEU A 46 -10.30 -16.03 3.83
CA LEU A 46 -8.92 -15.77 4.25
C LEU A 46 -8.15 -17.04 4.58
N VAL A 47 -8.82 -18.05 5.14
CA VAL A 47 -8.21 -19.37 5.37
C VAL A 47 -7.91 -20.07 4.06
N GLN A 48 -8.83 -20.01 3.08
CA GLN A 48 -8.66 -20.63 1.76
C GLN A 48 -7.65 -19.88 0.89
N ASN A 49 -7.62 -18.56 0.99
CA ASN A 49 -6.72 -17.69 0.23
C ASN A 49 -6.11 -16.61 1.13
N PRO A 50 -4.95 -16.86 1.73
CA PRO A 50 -4.26 -15.88 2.57
C PRO A 50 -3.87 -14.59 1.83
N ALA A 51 -3.76 -14.61 0.50
CA ALA A 51 -3.46 -13.46 -0.35
C ALA A 51 -4.73 -12.74 -0.87
N LEU A 52 -5.90 -13.05 -0.31
CA LEU A 52 -7.17 -12.43 -0.71
C LEU A 52 -7.08 -10.91 -0.69
N ARG A 53 -7.53 -10.27 -1.77
CA ARG A 53 -7.67 -8.81 -1.86
C ARG A 53 -9.04 -8.40 -1.34
N PHE A 54 -9.05 -7.39 -0.49
CA PHE A 54 -10.29 -6.80 0.04
C PHE A 54 -10.95 -5.94 -1.04
N ARG A 55 -12.24 -6.10 -1.21
CA ARG A 55 -13.02 -5.41 -2.26
C ARG A 55 -13.35 -3.97 -1.88
N ASP A 56 -13.64 -3.74 -0.60
CA ASP A 56 -14.18 -2.49 -0.12
C ASP A 56 -13.84 -2.20 1.36
N ALA A 57 -14.29 -1.06 1.85
CA ALA A 57 -14.11 -0.62 3.24
C ALA A 57 -14.79 -1.56 4.26
N ALA A 58 -15.85 -2.26 3.89
CA ALA A 58 -16.53 -3.17 4.80
C ALA A 58 -15.67 -4.42 5.04
N GLU A 59 -15.12 -5.02 3.98
CA GLU A 59 -14.19 -6.15 4.11
C GLU A 59 -12.92 -5.76 4.90
N VAL A 60 -12.42 -4.52 4.77
CA VAL A 60 -11.29 -4.03 5.58
C VAL A 60 -11.67 -3.97 7.07
N ARG A 61 -12.86 -3.47 7.41
CA ARG A 61 -13.35 -3.45 8.80
C ARG A 61 -13.52 -4.87 9.36
N HIS A 62 -14.09 -5.78 8.57
CA HIS A 62 -14.25 -7.18 8.97
C HIS A 62 -12.89 -7.87 9.15
N ALA A 63 -11.92 -7.64 8.27
CA ALA A 63 -10.55 -8.12 8.43
C ALA A 63 -9.90 -7.59 9.71
N ALA A 64 -10.12 -6.30 10.02
CA ALA A 64 -9.68 -5.71 11.28
C ALA A 64 -10.31 -6.38 12.50
N ALA A 65 -11.61 -6.68 12.45
CA ALA A 65 -12.32 -7.39 13.51
C ALA A 65 -11.81 -8.83 13.70
N LEU A 66 -11.36 -9.48 12.62
CA LEU A 66 -10.70 -10.79 12.64
C LEU A 66 -9.23 -10.74 13.10
N GLY A 67 -8.71 -9.55 13.42
CA GLY A 67 -7.34 -9.39 13.91
C GLY A 67 -6.29 -9.18 12.83
N TRP A 68 -6.68 -9.11 11.55
CA TRP A 68 -5.71 -8.82 10.49
C TRP A 68 -5.18 -7.38 10.62
N ARG A 69 -3.86 -7.23 10.55
CA ARG A 69 -3.16 -5.93 10.67
C ARG A 69 -2.05 -5.86 9.65
N LEU A 70 -1.76 -4.63 9.20
CA LEU A 70 -0.69 -4.30 8.29
C LEU A 70 0.26 -3.31 8.98
N GLU A 71 1.49 -3.72 9.19
CA GLU A 71 2.55 -2.87 9.75
C GLU A 71 3.12 -1.96 8.65
N VAL A 72 2.69 -0.70 8.64
CA VAL A 72 2.93 0.25 7.53
C VAL A 72 4.40 0.38 7.14
N ASN A 73 5.30 0.36 8.11
CA ASN A 73 6.72 0.63 7.90
C ASN A 73 7.55 -0.59 7.42
N VAL A 74 6.97 -1.80 7.45
CA VAL A 74 7.67 -3.04 7.05
C VAL A 74 6.84 -3.94 6.14
N ALA A 75 5.62 -3.54 5.80
CA ALA A 75 4.71 -4.31 4.97
C ALA A 75 5.30 -4.59 3.58
N ALA A 76 5.15 -5.82 3.11
CA ALA A 76 5.56 -6.21 1.78
C ALA A 76 4.57 -5.70 0.71
N SER A 77 5.01 -5.67 -0.55
CA SER A 77 4.14 -5.25 -1.66
C SER A 77 2.84 -6.04 -1.75
N GLY A 78 2.89 -7.36 -1.47
CA GLY A 78 1.71 -8.22 -1.47
C GLY A 78 0.68 -7.83 -0.41
N ASP A 79 1.11 -7.33 0.74
CA ASP A 79 0.19 -6.89 1.80
C ASP A 79 -0.57 -5.62 1.41
N TRP A 80 0.14 -4.66 0.80
CA TRP A 80 -0.46 -3.44 0.28
C TRP A 80 -1.46 -3.68 -0.85
N LEU A 81 -1.14 -4.60 -1.77
CA LEU A 81 -2.02 -4.98 -2.89
C LEU A 81 -3.35 -5.62 -2.44
N ARG A 82 -3.46 -6.02 -1.18
CA ARG A 82 -4.71 -6.53 -0.60
C ARG A 82 -5.72 -5.43 -0.28
N LEU A 83 -5.25 -4.19 -0.12
CA LEU A 83 -6.10 -3.06 0.25
C LEU A 83 -6.90 -2.55 -0.96
N PRO A 84 -8.19 -2.22 -0.79
CA PRO A 84 -9.01 -1.69 -1.86
C PRO A 84 -8.50 -0.32 -2.32
N GLY A 85 -8.48 -0.08 -3.62
CA GLY A 85 -8.02 1.18 -4.19
C GLY A 85 -6.52 1.46 -4.01
N CYS A 86 -5.71 0.42 -3.78
CA CYS A 86 -4.26 0.51 -3.71
C CYS A 86 -3.63 -0.10 -4.97
N PRO A 87 -3.47 0.66 -6.06
CA PRO A 87 -2.93 0.16 -7.32
C PRO A 87 -1.40 -0.05 -7.25
N PRO A 88 -0.82 -0.81 -8.18
CA PRO A 88 0.61 -1.19 -8.16
C PRO A 88 1.58 -0.02 -8.12
N ASP A 89 1.24 1.12 -8.73
CA ASP A 89 2.08 2.33 -8.74
C ASP A 89 2.17 2.99 -7.36
N LEU A 90 1.06 3.02 -6.60
CA LEU A 90 1.08 3.48 -5.21
C LEU A 90 1.91 2.54 -4.34
N VAL A 91 1.77 1.24 -4.53
CA VAL A 91 2.56 0.24 -3.80
C VAL A 91 4.05 0.36 -4.16
N ASP A 92 4.40 0.58 -5.43
CA ASP A 92 5.79 0.80 -5.84
C ASP A 92 6.38 2.04 -5.16
N ARG A 93 5.62 3.14 -5.08
CA ARG A 93 6.03 4.35 -4.36
C ARG A 93 6.28 4.06 -2.87
N LEU A 94 5.35 3.34 -2.20
CA LEU A 94 5.51 2.93 -0.80
C LEU A 94 6.78 2.12 -0.57
N ILE A 95 6.98 1.07 -1.37
CA ILE A 95 8.15 0.19 -1.23
C ILE A 95 9.46 0.94 -1.49
N ARG A 96 9.48 1.91 -2.40
CA ARG A 96 10.67 2.76 -2.61
C ARG A 96 10.95 3.63 -1.40
N LEU A 97 9.95 4.34 -0.88
CA LEU A 97 10.10 5.21 0.29
C LEU A 97 10.54 4.42 1.54
N GLN A 98 9.97 3.22 1.76
CA GLN A 98 10.41 2.33 2.83
C GLN A 98 11.90 1.96 2.70
N ARG A 99 12.37 1.66 1.49
CA ARG A 99 13.79 1.35 1.22
C ARG A 99 14.72 2.53 1.40
N GLU A 100 14.21 3.74 1.19
CA GLU A 100 14.93 4.99 1.45
C GLU A 100 14.95 5.34 2.95
N GLY A 101 14.34 4.49 3.80
CA GLY A 101 14.31 4.66 5.25
C GLY A 101 13.18 5.57 5.75
N VAL A 102 12.24 5.94 4.89
CA VAL A 102 11.07 6.72 5.31
C VAL A 102 10.18 5.86 6.21
N GLN A 103 9.85 6.40 7.37
CA GLN A 103 8.92 5.79 8.32
C GLN A 103 7.76 6.75 8.60
N TRP A 104 6.55 6.23 8.51
CA TRP A 104 5.33 6.99 8.78
C TRP A 104 4.84 6.75 10.21
N CYS A 105 4.43 7.83 10.86
CA CYS A 105 3.89 7.80 12.21
C CYS A 105 2.36 7.92 12.26
N GLY A 106 1.74 8.23 11.12
CA GLY A 106 0.29 8.41 11.06
C GLY A 106 -0.28 8.47 9.64
N PRO A 107 -1.63 8.42 9.54
CA PRO A 107 -2.33 8.36 8.26
C PRO A 107 -2.13 9.62 7.39
N GLY A 108 -1.98 10.79 8.00
CA GLY A 108 -1.76 12.05 7.28
C GLY A 108 -0.41 12.09 6.57
N GLU A 109 0.66 11.61 7.22
CA GLU A 109 1.99 11.51 6.62
C GLU A 109 1.97 10.52 5.45
N LEU A 110 1.29 9.38 5.63
CA LEU A 110 1.14 8.38 4.59
C LEU A 110 0.38 8.93 3.37
N ALA A 111 -0.74 9.63 3.58
CA ALA A 111 -1.52 10.24 2.51
C ALA A 111 -0.71 11.29 1.74
N GLY A 112 0.05 12.13 2.46
CA GLY A 112 0.93 13.12 1.86
C GLY A 112 2.07 12.51 1.03
N ALA A 113 2.71 11.46 1.55
CA ALA A 113 3.77 10.73 0.83
C ALA A 113 3.26 10.06 -0.46
N LEU A 114 2.05 9.55 -0.42
CA LEU A 114 1.39 8.92 -1.57
C LEU A 114 0.76 9.91 -2.55
N GLN A 115 0.57 11.17 -2.12
CA GLN A 115 -0.18 12.19 -2.86
C GLN A 115 -1.61 11.73 -3.20
N VAL A 116 -2.27 11.06 -2.24
CA VAL A 116 -3.66 10.62 -2.36
C VAL A 116 -4.56 11.42 -1.41
N PRO A 117 -5.86 11.51 -1.71
CA PRO A 117 -6.82 12.09 -0.77
C PRO A 117 -6.78 11.36 0.58
N PRO A 118 -6.87 12.07 1.71
CA PRO A 118 -6.86 11.46 3.04
C PRO A 118 -7.94 10.38 3.22
N GLU A 119 -9.08 10.52 2.55
CA GLU A 119 -10.20 9.57 2.57
C GLU A 119 -9.77 8.17 2.11
N THR A 120 -8.85 8.08 1.16
CA THR A 120 -8.32 6.80 0.67
C THR A 120 -7.61 6.05 1.80
N VAL A 121 -6.76 6.74 2.55
CA VAL A 121 -6.02 6.14 3.68
C VAL A 121 -6.96 5.83 4.85
N MET A 122 -8.01 6.64 5.05
CA MET A 122 -9.01 6.39 6.09
C MET A 122 -9.78 5.08 5.88
N VAL A 123 -9.99 4.65 4.63
CA VAL A 123 -10.55 3.32 4.32
C VAL A 123 -9.67 2.20 4.88
N TRP A 124 -8.36 2.35 4.85
CA TRP A 124 -7.41 1.34 5.30
C TRP A 124 -7.11 1.42 6.81
N LEU A 125 -7.39 2.56 7.44
CA LEU A 125 -7.02 2.86 8.82
C LEU A 125 -7.36 1.75 9.84
N PRO A 126 -8.52 1.05 9.75
CA PRO A 126 -8.85 -0.02 10.71
C PRO A 126 -7.81 -1.12 10.80
N VAL A 127 -7.05 -1.36 9.73
CA VAL A 127 -6.04 -2.43 9.65
C VAL A 127 -4.60 -1.91 9.73
N LEU A 128 -4.37 -0.59 9.59
CA LEU A 128 -3.03 -0.04 9.61
C LEU A 128 -2.45 0.04 11.02
N ARG A 129 -1.17 -0.28 11.14
CA ARG A 129 -0.35 -0.06 12.33
C ARG A 129 0.88 0.75 11.98
N PHE A 130 1.13 1.81 12.74
CA PHE A 130 2.26 2.73 12.56
C PHE A 130 3.29 2.50 13.67
N ALA A 131 3.87 1.27 13.71
CA ALA A 131 4.97 1.01 14.63
C ALA A 131 6.28 1.54 14.03
N ARG A 132 7.10 2.19 14.86
CA ARG A 132 8.48 2.51 14.46
C ARG A 132 9.32 1.25 14.60
N HIS A 133 9.98 0.89 13.54
CA HIS A 133 10.99 -0.16 13.52
C HIS A 133 12.36 0.50 13.52
N GLY A 134 13.35 -0.11 14.18
CA GLY A 134 14.75 0.31 14.07
C GLY A 134 15.21 0.28 12.62
N GLU A 135 16.41 0.84 12.34
CA GLU A 135 16.94 0.89 10.98
C GLU A 135 16.74 -0.44 10.25
N PRO A 136 16.19 -0.42 9.03
CA PRO A 136 16.02 -1.64 8.25
C PRO A 136 17.41 -2.27 8.09
N GLY A 137 17.60 -3.44 8.65
CA GLY A 137 18.80 -4.23 8.41
C GLY A 137 19.01 -4.39 6.91
N PRO A 138 20.26 -4.62 6.43
CA PRO A 138 20.53 -4.73 5.01
C PRO A 138 19.65 -5.84 4.40
N ALA A 139 18.54 -5.42 3.81
CA ALA A 139 17.66 -6.33 3.12
C ALA A 139 18.44 -6.97 1.97
N GLN A 140 18.54 -8.29 1.96
CA GLN A 140 19.11 -9.08 0.86
C GLN A 140 18.24 -9.02 -0.43
N VAL A 141 17.58 -7.89 -0.65
CA VAL A 141 16.78 -7.66 -1.84
C VAL A 141 17.73 -7.16 -2.94
N PRO A 142 17.74 -7.78 -4.13
CA PRO A 142 18.56 -7.32 -5.24
C PRO A 142 18.39 -5.83 -5.46
N ALA A 143 19.50 -5.10 -5.61
CA ALA A 143 19.47 -3.66 -5.82
C ALA A 143 18.51 -3.28 -6.96
N PRO A 144 17.69 -2.22 -6.79
CA PRO A 144 16.75 -1.78 -7.83
C PRO A 144 17.48 -1.46 -9.13
N LEU A 145 16.94 -1.93 -10.24
CA LEU A 145 17.48 -1.72 -11.57
C LEU A 145 17.22 -0.27 -12.03
N ALA A 146 18.26 0.46 -12.42
CA ALA A 146 18.11 1.79 -13.01
C ALA A 146 17.51 1.66 -14.43
N ILE A 147 16.18 1.64 -14.54
CA ILE A 147 15.43 1.32 -15.76
C ILE A 147 15.80 2.25 -16.94
N ASN A 148 16.08 3.50 -16.65
CA ASN A 148 16.43 4.52 -17.65
C ASN A 148 17.89 4.40 -18.15
N GLN A 149 18.74 3.59 -17.51
CA GLN A 149 20.16 3.46 -17.84
C GLN A 149 20.57 2.02 -18.16
N ALA A 150 19.74 1.04 -17.80
CA ALA A 150 20.07 -0.37 -17.96
C ALA A 150 20.30 -0.76 -19.45
N SER A 151 21.31 -1.60 -19.69
CA SER A 151 21.55 -2.15 -21.01
C SER A 151 20.46 -3.14 -21.44
N GLU A 152 20.31 -3.38 -22.74
CA GLU A 152 19.32 -4.33 -23.27
C GLU A 152 19.55 -5.74 -22.66
N GLY A 153 20.79 -6.20 -22.58
CA GLY A 153 21.13 -7.50 -22.02
C GLY A 153 20.66 -7.62 -20.57
N LEU A 154 20.92 -6.59 -19.74
CA LEU A 154 20.53 -6.56 -18.34
C LEU A 154 19.00 -6.50 -18.17
N LEU A 155 18.30 -5.78 -19.05
CA LEU A 155 16.83 -5.74 -19.06
C LEU A 155 16.25 -7.12 -19.38
N ARG A 156 16.79 -7.80 -20.36
CA ARG A 156 16.34 -9.17 -20.73
C ARG A 156 16.60 -10.18 -19.62
N GLU A 157 17.78 -10.16 -19.03
CA GLU A 157 18.19 -11.05 -17.95
C GLU A 157 17.34 -10.84 -16.68
N ARG A 158 17.24 -9.59 -16.20
CA ARG A 158 16.62 -9.28 -14.91
C ARG A 158 15.09 -9.26 -14.95
N LEU A 159 14.49 -8.97 -16.11
CA LEU A 159 13.03 -8.83 -16.28
C LEU A 159 12.39 -9.98 -17.04
N GLY A 160 13.19 -10.86 -17.65
CA GLY A 160 12.67 -11.95 -18.49
C GLY A 160 11.88 -11.45 -19.71
N LEU A 161 12.22 -10.27 -20.23
CA LEU A 161 11.49 -9.67 -21.36
C LEU A 161 11.86 -10.35 -22.67
N GLY A 162 10.84 -10.70 -23.44
CA GLY A 162 11.03 -11.08 -24.83
C GLY A 162 11.61 -9.93 -25.68
N PRO A 163 12.24 -10.24 -26.82
CA PRO A 163 12.96 -9.24 -27.64
C PRO A 163 12.08 -8.07 -28.07
N GLU A 164 10.82 -8.30 -28.43
CA GLU A 164 9.91 -7.25 -28.88
C GLU A 164 9.56 -6.25 -27.75
N ARG A 165 9.26 -6.76 -26.54
CA ARG A 165 8.97 -5.90 -25.37
C ARG A 165 10.22 -5.12 -24.95
N CYS A 166 11.38 -5.73 -25.04
CA CYS A 166 12.64 -5.05 -24.74
C CYS A 166 12.89 -3.91 -25.71
N ARG A 167 12.74 -4.15 -27.05
CA ARG A 167 12.87 -3.10 -28.06
C ARG A 167 11.85 -1.98 -27.86
N ARG A 168 10.61 -2.29 -27.51
CA ARG A 168 9.58 -1.29 -27.19
C ARG A 168 10.01 -0.44 -25.99
N LEU A 169 10.47 -1.06 -24.90
CA LEU A 169 10.98 -0.37 -23.72
C LEU A 169 12.11 0.60 -24.08
N LEU A 170 13.09 0.15 -24.86
CA LEU A 170 14.22 0.98 -25.28
C LEU A 170 13.78 2.17 -26.16
N ARG A 171 12.83 1.97 -27.08
CA ARG A 171 12.26 3.06 -27.90
C ARG A 171 11.51 4.09 -27.05
N GLU A 172 10.66 3.62 -26.13
CA GLU A 172 9.90 4.52 -25.26
C GLU A 172 10.82 5.31 -24.33
N ARG A 173 11.83 4.64 -23.74
CA ARG A 173 12.85 5.29 -22.94
C ARG A 173 13.65 6.36 -23.69
N ALA A 174 13.94 6.12 -24.97
CA ALA A 174 14.67 7.07 -25.81
C ALA A 174 13.84 8.33 -26.15
N ARG A 175 12.51 8.23 -26.12
CA ARG A 175 11.61 9.38 -26.30
C ARG A 175 11.57 10.24 -25.04
N GLU A 176 11.35 9.60 -23.89
CA GLU A 176 11.30 10.23 -22.58
C GLU A 176 11.65 9.20 -21.49
N PRO A 177 12.51 9.52 -20.52
CA PRO A 177 12.79 8.66 -19.39
C PRO A 177 11.51 8.30 -18.63
N PHE A 178 11.41 7.07 -18.16
CA PHE A 178 10.30 6.65 -17.31
C PHE A 178 10.36 7.34 -15.95
N ARG A 179 9.22 7.83 -15.47
CA ARG A 179 9.08 8.56 -14.21
C ARG A 179 8.80 7.64 -13.02
N ASP A 180 7.93 6.66 -13.25
CA ASP A 180 7.46 5.71 -12.24
C ASP A 180 6.90 4.43 -12.88
N LEU A 181 6.33 3.54 -12.07
CA LEU A 181 5.75 2.29 -12.53
C LEU A 181 4.45 2.52 -13.34
N ALA A 182 3.67 3.55 -13.02
CA ALA A 182 2.45 3.87 -13.74
C ALA A 182 2.75 4.31 -15.18
N ASP A 183 3.71 5.24 -15.35
CA ASP A 183 4.18 5.69 -16.67
C ASP A 183 4.75 4.52 -17.48
N LEU A 184 5.55 3.65 -16.84
CA LEU A 184 6.08 2.44 -17.45
C LEU A 184 4.96 1.49 -17.91
N GLN A 185 3.97 1.25 -17.05
CA GLN A 185 2.83 0.38 -17.32
C GLN A 185 2.00 0.92 -18.49
N GLN A 186 1.67 2.19 -18.47
CA GLN A 186 0.86 2.85 -19.50
C GLN A 186 1.54 2.82 -20.85
N ARG A 187 2.80 3.26 -20.96
CA ARG A 187 3.54 3.37 -22.22
C ARG A 187 3.88 2.02 -22.84
N LEU A 188 4.18 1.04 -22.00
CA LEU A 188 4.44 -0.32 -22.48
C LEU A 188 3.19 -1.20 -22.58
N GLN A 189 2.03 -0.70 -22.12
CA GLN A 189 0.76 -1.44 -22.07
C GLN A 189 0.94 -2.78 -21.33
N LEU A 190 1.54 -2.71 -20.13
CA LEU A 190 1.80 -3.92 -19.34
C LEU A 190 0.52 -4.42 -18.69
N PRO A 191 0.29 -5.74 -18.66
CA PRO A 191 -0.78 -6.32 -17.87
C PRO A 191 -0.54 -6.07 -16.38
N PRO A 192 -1.62 -5.93 -15.57
CA PRO A 192 -1.51 -5.65 -14.14
C PRO A 192 -0.60 -6.62 -13.38
N ASP A 193 -0.73 -7.92 -13.66
CA ASP A 193 0.08 -8.97 -13.03
C ASP A 193 1.58 -8.80 -13.26
N LEU A 194 1.97 -8.27 -14.41
CA LEU A 194 3.38 -8.00 -14.70
C LEU A 194 3.86 -6.75 -13.97
N ALA A 195 3.03 -5.70 -13.91
CA ALA A 195 3.33 -4.50 -13.14
C ALA A 195 3.52 -4.83 -11.64
N GLU A 196 2.64 -5.66 -11.08
CA GLU A 196 2.75 -6.12 -9.68
C GLU A 196 4.07 -6.85 -9.41
N ARG A 197 4.50 -7.73 -10.31
CA ARG A 197 5.79 -8.42 -10.19
C ARG A 197 7.00 -7.49 -10.26
N TRP A 198 6.82 -6.28 -10.78
CA TRP A 198 7.88 -5.29 -10.94
C TRP A 198 7.93 -4.25 -9.82
N ILE A 199 6.98 -4.27 -8.89
CA ILE A 199 6.97 -3.39 -7.73
C ILE A 199 8.31 -3.44 -7.01
N GLY A 200 8.88 -2.27 -6.75
CA GLY A 200 10.13 -2.10 -6.04
C GLY A 200 11.38 -2.60 -6.79
N ARG A 201 11.28 -3.05 -8.04
CA ARG A 201 12.44 -3.52 -8.81
C ARG A 201 13.20 -2.42 -9.52
N PHE A 202 12.62 -1.22 -9.64
CA PHE A 202 13.20 -0.13 -10.42
C PHE A 202 13.59 1.09 -9.61
N ARG A 203 14.62 1.76 -10.10
CA ARG A 203 14.96 3.13 -9.78
C ARG A 203 14.79 3.96 -11.06
N TYR A 204 14.02 5.04 -10.96
CA TYR A 204 13.65 5.89 -12.10
C TYR A 204 14.54 7.13 -12.22
N ALA A 205 15.35 7.45 -11.20
CA ALA A 205 16.25 8.58 -11.24
C ALA A 205 17.11 8.54 -12.51
N THR A 206 17.08 9.60 -13.28
CA THR A 206 18.07 9.88 -14.32
C THR A 206 19.33 10.36 -13.56
N ALA A 207 20.51 9.82 -13.89
CA ALA A 207 21.74 10.37 -13.33
C ALA A 207 21.74 11.89 -13.60
N PRO A 208 22.15 12.72 -12.64
CA PRO A 208 22.38 14.13 -12.95
C PRO A 208 23.30 14.18 -14.17
N GLY A 209 22.87 14.91 -15.19
CA GLY A 209 23.69 15.13 -16.39
C GLY A 209 25.10 15.59 -15.98
N PRO A 210 26.11 15.38 -16.82
CA PRO A 210 27.48 15.79 -16.49
C PRO A 210 27.44 17.26 -16.07
N VAL A 211 27.86 17.49 -14.83
CA VAL A 211 28.04 18.84 -14.30
C VAL A 211 29.11 19.47 -15.19
N LEU A 212 28.71 20.40 -16.07
CA LEU A 212 29.66 21.20 -16.83
C LEU A 212 30.59 21.90 -15.82
N PRO A 213 31.90 21.73 -15.94
CA PRO A 213 32.79 22.43 -15.07
C PRO A 213 32.55 23.95 -15.22
N PRO A 214 32.61 24.72 -14.12
CA PRO A 214 32.39 26.15 -14.19
C PRO A 214 33.32 26.74 -15.24
N SER A 215 32.77 27.47 -16.21
CA SER A 215 33.56 28.18 -17.22
C SER A 215 34.55 29.09 -16.51
N ARG A 216 35.85 28.85 -16.71
CA ARG A 216 36.89 29.77 -16.23
C ARG A 216 36.60 31.14 -16.84
N ARG A 217 36.21 32.10 -16.01
CA ARG A 217 36.27 33.52 -16.38
C ARG A 217 37.70 33.85 -16.79
N PRO A 218 37.91 34.48 -17.95
CA PRO A 218 39.21 35.02 -18.23
C PRO A 218 39.53 36.09 -17.17
N ALA A 219 40.73 36.01 -16.60
CA ALA A 219 41.25 37.03 -15.71
C ALA A 219 41.51 38.32 -16.49
N PRO A 220 41.35 39.50 -15.86
CA PRO A 220 41.55 40.79 -16.49
C PRO A 220 43.01 41.04 -16.90
#